data_8425842e76e7975052b4a8fcf1cc42fb
#
_entry.id   8425842e76e7975052b4a8fcf1cc42fb
#
_cell.length_a   1.000
_cell.length_b   1.000
_cell.length_c   1.000
_cell.angle_alpha   90.00
_cell.angle_beta   90.00
_cell.angle_gamma   90.00
#
_symmetry.space_group_name_H-M   'P 1'
#
loop_
_entity.id
_entity.type
_entity.pdbx_description
1 polymer ?
#
loop_
_entity_poly.entity_id
_entity_poly.type
_entity_poly.pdbx_seq_one_letter_code
_entity_poly.pdbx_strand_id
1 'polypeptide(L)'
;TGDVIGVAHAGWRGLCAGVLENTVTEMLKLDADMIPNQIMAWMGPAIGPAAFEVGEDVYAAFLNAGIAFPSNAFVAIPDRPGKYFANLYLLAQSRLSTLGVEQIYGGNFCTVTDQKRFFSHRRDAISGRFASLIWFTQ
;
A
#
# COMPACT_ATOMS: atom_id res chain seq x y z
N THR A 1 1.59 -14.06 18.89
CA THR A 1 0.99 -13.51 20.09
C THR A 1 -0.28 -12.73 19.77
N GLY A 2 -0.37 -11.75 18.92
CA GLY A 2 -1.62 -11.06 18.58
C GLY A 2 -2.01 -9.92 19.54
N ASP A 3 -1.05 -9.44 20.34
CA ASP A 3 -1.29 -8.42 21.35
C ASP A 3 -1.08 -6.98 20.86
N VAL A 4 -0.58 -6.84 19.64
CA VAL A 4 -0.37 -5.53 19.00
C VAL A 4 -1.08 -5.49 17.65
N ILE A 5 -1.86 -4.43 17.41
CA ILE A 5 -2.49 -4.17 16.13
C ILE A 5 -2.07 -2.78 15.63
N GLY A 6 -1.96 -2.66 14.32
CA GLY A 6 -1.64 -1.41 13.64
C GLY A 6 -2.49 -1.21 12.40
N VAL A 7 -2.77 0.04 12.08
CA VAL A 7 -3.44 0.42 10.84
C VAL A 7 -2.74 1.65 10.24
N ALA A 8 -2.52 1.62 8.93
CA ALA A 8 -1.88 2.72 8.21
C ALA A 8 -2.62 3.02 6.90
N HIS A 9 -2.84 4.31 6.62
CA HIS A 9 -3.24 4.73 5.28
C HIS A 9 -2.01 4.89 4.40
N ALA A 10 -1.84 3.97 3.45
CA ALA A 10 -0.67 3.89 2.59
C ALA A 10 -0.99 4.32 1.15
N GLY A 11 -1.40 5.56 0.95
CA GLY A 11 -1.39 6.18 -0.37
C GLY A 11 0.04 6.36 -0.89
N TRP A 12 0.25 6.65 -2.17
CA TRP A 12 1.59 6.70 -2.76
C TRP A 12 2.56 7.65 -2.03
N ARG A 13 2.05 8.81 -1.54
CA ARG A 13 2.88 9.75 -0.75
C ARG A 13 3.31 9.15 0.59
N GLY A 14 2.40 8.51 1.30
CA GLY A 14 2.71 7.82 2.54
C GLY A 14 3.68 6.67 2.33
N LEU A 15 3.53 5.90 1.25
CA LEU A 15 4.47 4.85 0.88
C LEU A 15 5.87 5.42 0.63
N CYS A 16 6.01 6.51 -0.15
CA CYS A 16 7.29 7.18 -0.35
C CYS A 16 7.90 7.69 0.95
N ALA A 17 7.07 8.20 1.87
CA ALA A 17 7.50 8.77 3.14
C ALA A 17 7.77 7.73 4.24
N GLY A 18 7.65 6.42 3.95
CA GLY A 18 7.97 5.36 4.90
C GLY A 18 6.86 5.07 5.92
N VAL A 19 5.59 5.29 5.58
CA VAL A 19 4.47 5.06 6.52
C VAL A 19 4.42 3.61 7.02
N LEU A 20 4.74 2.64 6.17
CA LEU A 20 4.73 1.23 6.56
C LEU A 20 5.90 0.90 7.48
N GLU A 21 7.08 1.41 7.17
CA GLU A 21 8.28 1.28 7.98
C GLU A 21 8.06 1.86 9.37
N ASN A 22 7.51 3.06 9.45
CA ASN A 22 7.18 3.69 10.72
C ASN A 22 6.13 2.90 11.49
N THR A 23 5.09 2.40 10.82
CA THR A 23 4.05 1.59 11.48
C THR A 23 4.64 0.32 12.08
N VAL A 24 5.43 -0.43 11.31
CA VAL A 24 6.11 -1.65 11.81
C VAL A 24 7.04 -1.31 12.98
N THR A 25 7.83 -0.23 12.86
CA THR A 25 8.72 0.22 13.92
C THR A 25 7.96 0.54 15.20
N GLU A 26 6.84 1.25 15.13
CA GLU A 26 6.03 1.56 16.32
C GLU A 26 5.39 0.30 16.92
N MET A 27 4.94 -0.65 16.09
CA MET A 27 4.43 -1.92 16.59
C MET A 27 5.49 -2.71 17.37
N LEU A 28 6.73 -2.79 16.83
CA LEU A 28 7.84 -3.47 17.48
C LEU A 28 8.27 -2.80 18.81
N LYS A 29 8.02 -1.50 18.98
CA LYS A 29 8.27 -0.81 20.27
C LYS A 29 7.24 -1.17 21.36
N LEU A 30 6.03 -1.57 20.94
CA LEU A 30 4.97 -1.94 21.88
C LEU A 30 5.15 -3.34 22.46
N ASP A 31 5.89 -4.21 21.78
CA ASP A 31 6.23 -5.56 22.22
C ASP A 31 7.70 -5.84 21.85
N ALA A 32 8.57 -5.81 22.85
CA ALA A 32 10.01 -5.96 22.67
C ALA A 32 10.45 -7.37 22.22
N ASP A 33 9.60 -8.36 22.42
CA ASP A 33 9.87 -9.75 22.00
C ASP A 33 9.34 -10.05 20.59
N MET A 34 8.55 -9.14 19.99
CA MET A 34 8.00 -9.28 18.66
C MET A 34 9.08 -9.01 17.59
N ILE A 35 9.11 -9.88 16.58
CA ILE A 35 9.98 -9.71 15.40
C ILE A 35 9.14 -9.57 14.14
N PRO A 36 9.66 -8.92 13.08
CA PRO A 36 8.88 -8.59 11.89
C PRO A 36 8.17 -9.78 11.21
N ASN A 37 8.78 -10.97 11.20
CA ASN A 37 8.17 -12.14 10.57
C ASN A 37 6.96 -12.71 11.33
N GLN A 38 6.69 -12.25 12.55
CA GLN A 38 5.47 -12.56 13.32
C GLN A 38 4.31 -11.61 12.98
N ILE A 39 4.60 -10.53 12.25
CA ILE A 39 3.57 -9.58 11.84
C ILE A 39 2.83 -10.15 10.62
N MET A 40 1.51 -10.20 10.72
CA MET A 40 0.63 -10.48 9.60
C MET A 40 0.09 -9.14 9.05
N ALA A 41 0.32 -8.87 7.77
CA ALA A 41 -0.19 -7.68 7.09
C ALA A 41 -1.34 -8.05 6.16
N TRP A 42 -2.42 -7.29 6.20
CA TRP A 42 -3.50 -7.38 5.23
C TRP A 42 -3.65 -6.06 4.48
N MET A 43 -3.52 -6.13 3.17
CA MET A 43 -3.69 -4.98 2.28
C MET A 43 -5.16 -4.79 1.92
N GLY A 44 -5.76 -3.75 2.49
CA GLY A 44 -7.14 -3.36 2.23
C GLY A 44 -7.38 -2.87 0.81
N PRO A 45 -8.65 -2.59 0.46
CA PRO A 45 -9.01 -2.11 -0.87
C PRO A 45 -8.30 -0.80 -1.23
N ALA A 46 -7.66 -0.78 -2.40
CA ALA A 46 -7.00 0.38 -2.99
C ALA A 46 -7.32 0.48 -4.48
N ILE A 47 -6.83 1.49 -5.14
CA ILE A 47 -6.87 1.57 -6.60
C ILE A 47 -5.90 0.52 -7.17
N GLY A 48 -6.41 -0.32 -8.07
CA GLY A 48 -5.63 -1.39 -8.69
C GLY A 48 -4.66 -0.89 -9.77
N PRO A 49 -3.67 -1.74 -10.14
CA PRO A 49 -2.61 -1.34 -11.07
C PRO A 49 -3.10 -0.95 -12.46
N ALA A 50 -4.16 -1.55 -12.95
CA ALA A 50 -4.73 -1.21 -14.28
C ALA A 50 -5.51 0.12 -14.30
N ALA A 51 -5.72 0.75 -13.15
CA ALA A 51 -6.49 1.98 -13.02
C ALA A 51 -5.69 3.14 -12.40
N PHE A 52 -4.56 2.85 -11.76
CA PHE A 52 -3.74 3.85 -11.11
C PHE A 52 -2.71 4.45 -12.05
N GLU A 53 -3.18 5.33 -12.94
CA GLU A 53 -2.32 6.15 -13.78
C GLU A 53 -1.65 7.26 -12.96
N VAL A 54 -0.33 7.42 -13.13
CA VAL A 54 0.50 8.42 -12.46
C VAL A 54 1.44 9.09 -13.47
N GLY A 55 2.00 10.23 -13.07
CA GLY A 55 3.02 10.93 -13.85
C GLY A 55 4.45 10.54 -13.46
N GLU A 56 5.40 11.09 -14.20
CA GLU A 56 6.84 10.99 -13.95
C GLU A 56 7.23 11.46 -12.54
N ASP A 57 6.53 12.45 -12.00
CA ASP A 57 6.72 12.97 -10.64
C ASP A 57 6.54 11.90 -9.56
N VAL A 58 5.55 11.03 -9.73
CA VAL A 58 5.32 9.91 -8.79
C VAL A 58 6.40 8.84 -8.96
N TYR A 59 6.74 8.48 -10.19
CA TYR A 59 7.80 7.51 -10.47
C TYR A 59 9.14 7.98 -9.89
N ALA A 60 9.52 9.23 -10.16
CA ALA A 60 10.75 9.84 -9.65
C ALA A 60 10.76 9.91 -8.10
N ALA A 61 9.61 10.16 -7.47
CA ALA A 61 9.52 10.16 -6.01
C ALA A 61 9.89 8.80 -5.40
N PHE A 62 9.45 7.70 -6.00
CA PHE A 62 9.83 6.35 -5.54
C PHE A 62 11.30 6.04 -5.78
N LEU A 63 11.88 6.46 -6.92
CA LEU A 63 13.32 6.33 -7.18
C LEU A 63 14.15 7.09 -6.14
N ASN A 64 13.76 8.32 -5.85
CA ASN A 64 14.47 9.20 -4.92
C ASN A 64 14.31 8.76 -3.45
N ALA A 65 13.26 8.02 -3.13
CA ALA A 65 13.09 7.43 -1.80
C ALA A 65 14.16 6.36 -1.47
N GLY A 66 14.97 5.94 -2.46
CA GLY A 66 16.09 5.02 -2.27
C GLY A 66 15.68 3.59 -1.89
N ILE A 67 14.41 3.25 -2.06
CA ILE A 67 13.89 1.92 -1.73
C ILE A 67 13.70 1.14 -3.01
N ALA A 68 14.32 -0.01 -3.09
CA ALA A 68 14.16 -0.92 -4.21
C ALA A 68 12.70 -1.39 -4.33
N PHE A 69 12.19 -1.40 -5.53
CA PHE A 69 10.88 -1.97 -5.86
C PHE A 69 10.97 -2.78 -7.15
N PRO A 70 10.09 -3.77 -7.35
CA PRO A 70 10.07 -4.57 -8.56
C PRO A 70 9.85 -3.72 -9.82
N SER A 71 10.52 -4.05 -10.92
CA SER A 71 10.44 -3.30 -12.17
C SER A 71 9.03 -3.19 -12.74
N ASN A 72 8.17 -4.16 -12.44
CA ASN A 72 6.76 -4.16 -12.84
C ASN A 72 5.83 -3.39 -11.87
N ALA A 73 6.38 -2.72 -10.86
CA ALA A 73 5.61 -1.81 -10.00
C ALA A 73 5.17 -0.55 -10.74
N PHE A 74 5.88 -0.18 -11.80
CA PHE A 74 5.52 0.90 -12.72
C PHE A 74 5.62 0.40 -14.16
N VAL A 75 4.52 0.43 -14.88
CA VAL A 75 4.45 0.03 -16.28
C VAL A 75 4.19 1.27 -17.13
N ALA A 76 5.12 1.61 -18.02
CA ALA A 76 4.95 2.74 -18.92
C ALA A 76 3.71 2.56 -19.80
N ILE A 77 2.94 3.64 -19.98
CA ILE A 77 1.76 3.61 -20.85
C ILE A 77 2.21 3.86 -22.30
N PRO A 78 1.93 2.95 -23.23
CA PRO A 78 2.25 3.15 -24.64
C PRO A 78 1.71 4.50 -25.14
N ASP A 79 2.47 5.17 -26.01
CA ASP A 79 2.11 6.44 -26.65
C ASP A 79 1.80 7.61 -25.69
N ARG A 80 2.13 7.48 -24.40
CA ARG A 80 1.97 8.53 -23.39
C ARG A 80 3.24 8.73 -22.57
N PRO A 81 4.26 9.42 -23.12
CA PRO A 81 5.54 9.64 -22.46
C PRO A 81 5.38 10.26 -21.06
N GLY A 82 6.10 9.74 -20.07
CA GLY A 82 6.03 10.19 -18.68
C GLY A 82 4.78 9.78 -17.92
N LYS A 83 3.97 8.85 -18.48
CA LYS A 83 2.82 8.25 -17.81
C LYS A 83 3.03 6.76 -17.56
N TYR A 84 2.59 6.33 -16.38
CA TYR A 84 2.76 4.97 -15.91
C TYR A 84 1.48 4.47 -15.25
N PHE A 85 1.24 3.18 -15.35
CA PHE A 85 0.39 2.47 -14.41
C PHE A 85 1.22 2.02 -13.22
N ALA A 86 0.84 2.45 -12.01
CA ALA A 86 1.53 2.09 -10.78
C ALA A 86 0.78 1.03 -9.98
N ASN A 87 1.51 0.11 -9.39
CA ASN A 87 0.97 -0.96 -8.55
C ASN A 87 1.24 -0.69 -7.07
N LEU A 88 0.28 -0.05 -6.38
CA LEU A 88 0.40 0.27 -4.95
C LEU A 88 0.58 -0.97 -4.08
N TYR A 89 -0.09 -2.07 -4.44
CA TYR A 89 0.03 -3.32 -3.69
C TYR A 89 1.43 -3.90 -3.77
N LEU A 90 2.01 -3.92 -4.97
CA LEU A 90 3.36 -4.42 -5.18
C LEU A 90 4.42 -3.54 -4.49
N LEU A 91 4.22 -2.22 -4.52
CA LEU A 91 5.06 -1.26 -3.81
C LEU A 91 4.98 -1.47 -2.29
N ALA A 92 3.78 -1.61 -1.73
CA ALA A 92 3.57 -1.87 -0.32
C ALA A 92 4.16 -3.23 0.11
N GLN A 93 3.93 -4.28 -0.68
CA GLN A 93 4.48 -5.62 -0.44
C GLN A 93 6.00 -5.60 -0.41
N SER A 94 6.64 -4.94 -1.38
CA SER A 94 8.09 -4.82 -1.44
C SER A 94 8.66 -4.14 -0.18
N ARG A 95 8.03 -3.08 0.30
CA ARG A 95 8.45 -2.40 1.52
C ARG A 95 8.30 -3.26 2.78
N LEU A 96 7.16 -3.92 2.94
CA LEU A 96 6.93 -4.83 4.06
C LEU A 96 7.90 -6.00 4.05
N SER A 97 8.15 -6.61 2.88
CA SER A 97 9.13 -7.71 2.75
C SER A 97 10.55 -7.28 3.09
N THR A 98 10.95 -6.06 2.74
CA THR A 98 12.28 -5.52 3.10
C THR A 98 12.45 -5.36 4.62
N LEU A 99 11.34 -5.18 5.35
CA LEU A 99 11.34 -5.12 6.82
C LEU A 99 11.31 -6.52 7.49
N GLY A 100 11.21 -7.59 6.71
CA GLY A 100 11.07 -8.96 7.21
C GLY A 100 9.64 -9.37 7.54
N VAL A 101 8.64 -8.60 7.10
CA VAL A 101 7.22 -9.01 7.18
C VAL A 101 6.94 -9.91 5.99
N GLU A 102 6.71 -11.20 6.26
CA GLU A 102 6.56 -12.23 5.21
C GLU A 102 5.10 -12.62 4.99
N GLN A 103 4.27 -12.51 6.02
CA GLN A 103 2.87 -12.88 5.98
C GLN A 103 2.01 -11.72 5.46
N ILE A 104 1.97 -11.55 4.13
CA ILE A 104 1.27 -10.44 3.48
C ILE A 104 0.10 -10.97 2.66
N TYR A 105 -1.09 -10.48 2.94
CA TYR A 105 -2.35 -10.93 2.35
C TYR A 105 -3.15 -9.76 1.75
N GLY A 106 -4.21 -10.07 1.00
CA GLY A 106 -5.05 -9.07 0.36
C GLY A 106 -4.42 -8.51 -0.92
N GLY A 107 -4.71 -7.24 -1.26
CA GLY A 107 -4.14 -6.61 -2.44
C GLY A 107 -4.80 -7.01 -3.78
N ASN A 108 -5.99 -7.57 -3.74
CA ASN A 108 -6.70 -8.10 -4.91
C ASN A 108 -7.97 -7.33 -5.28
N PHE A 109 -8.19 -6.16 -4.70
CA PHE A 109 -9.32 -5.30 -5.02
C PHE A 109 -8.89 -4.08 -5.85
N CYS A 110 -9.85 -3.52 -6.59
CA CYS A 110 -9.68 -2.21 -7.23
C CYS A 110 -10.89 -1.33 -6.96
N THR A 111 -10.70 -0.27 -6.19
CA THR A 111 -11.78 0.65 -5.83
C THR A 111 -12.35 1.42 -7.03
N VAL A 112 -11.62 1.54 -8.14
CA VAL A 112 -12.08 2.19 -9.37
C VAL A 112 -12.98 1.27 -10.17
N THR A 113 -12.59 0.04 -10.39
CA THR A 113 -13.32 -0.90 -11.25
C THR A 113 -14.47 -1.60 -10.54
N ASP A 114 -14.36 -1.82 -9.23
CA ASP A 114 -15.41 -2.47 -8.43
C ASP A 114 -16.37 -1.45 -7.81
N GLN A 115 -17.19 -0.88 -8.66
CA GLN A 115 -18.17 0.16 -8.29
C GLN A 115 -19.25 -0.34 -7.33
N LYS A 116 -19.51 -1.64 -7.30
CA LYS A 116 -20.56 -2.23 -6.45
C LYS A 116 -20.16 -2.29 -4.98
N ARG A 117 -18.85 -2.42 -4.70
CA ARG A 117 -18.32 -2.61 -3.35
C ARG A 117 -17.64 -1.37 -2.78
N PHE A 118 -17.07 -0.51 -3.64
CA PHE A 118 -16.19 0.55 -3.17
C PHE A 118 -16.55 1.92 -3.74
N PHE A 119 -16.46 2.93 -2.89
CA PHE A 119 -16.37 4.31 -3.30
C PHE A 119 -14.98 4.61 -3.90
N SER A 120 -14.92 5.52 -4.87
CA SER A 120 -13.66 5.93 -5.47
C SER A 120 -13.67 7.39 -5.88
N HIS A 121 -12.87 8.20 -5.20
CA HIS A 121 -12.68 9.61 -5.58
C HIS A 121 -12.07 9.76 -6.99
N ARG A 122 -11.19 8.84 -7.39
CA ARG A 122 -10.58 8.86 -8.74
C ARG A 122 -11.62 8.66 -9.84
N ARG A 123 -12.65 7.85 -9.60
CA ARG A 123 -13.74 7.60 -10.54
C ARG A 123 -14.81 8.68 -10.49
N ASP A 124 -15.24 9.07 -9.28
CA ASP A 124 -16.50 9.81 -9.06
C ASP A 124 -16.29 11.28 -8.70
N ALA A 125 -15.07 11.74 -8.42
CA ALA A 125 -14.69 13.05 -7.91
C ALA A 125 -15.39 13.40 -6.57
N ILE A 126 -16.73 13.43 -6.55
CA ILE A 126 -17.55 13.51 -5.34
C ILE A 126 -18.01 12.10 -5.00
N SER A 127 -17.51 11.55 -3.91
CA SER A 127 -17.81 10.17 -3.53
C SER A 127 -17.95 10.02 -2.02
N GLY A 128 -18.64 8.94 -1.60
CA GLY A 128 -18.62 8.49 -0.22
C GLY A 128 -17.23 8.06 0.23
N ARG A 129 -17.16 7.59 1.45
CA ARG A 129 -15.95 7.00 2.06
C ARG A 129 -16.29 5.63 2.61
N PHE A 130 -15.30 4.76 2.70
CA PHE A 130 -15.38 3.50 3.45
C PHE A 130 -14.22 3.46 4.45
N ALA A 131 -14.33 2.60 5.45
CA ALA A 131 -13.30 2.41 6.46
C ALA A 131 -12.91 0.94 6.55
N SER A 132 -11.65 0.69 6.82
CA SER A 132 -11.16 -0.61 7.28
C SER A 132 -10.88 -0.50 8.77
N LEU A 133 -11.30 -1.51 9.52
CA LEU A 133 -11.20 -1.54 10.97
C LEU A 133 -10.51 -2.82 11.39
N ILE A 134 -9.72 -2.74 12.46
CA ILE A 134 -9.13 -3.89 13.14
C ILE A 134 -9.30 -3.72 14.64
N TRP A 135 -9.62 -4.79 15.32
CA TRP A 135 -9.79 -4.78 16.78
C TRP A 135 -9.51 -6.17 17.36
N PHE A 136 -9.25 -6.23 18.65
CA PHE A 136 -9.16 -7.48 19.38
C PHE A 136 -10.55 -8.04 19.63
N THR A 137 -10.70 -9.35 19.48
CA THR A 137 -11.86 -10.07 19.99
C THR A 137 -11.53 -10.65 21.37
N GLN A 138 -12.47 -10.51 22.30
CA GLN A 138 -12.38 -11.19 23.61
C GLN A 138 -12.62 -12.67 23.47
#